data_8bb92f7769fa0c540dfd850458679d78
#
_entry.id   8bb92f7769fa0c540dfd850458679d78
#
_cell.length_a   1.000
_cell.length_b   1.000
_cell.length_c   1.000
_cell.angle_alpha   90.00
_cell.angle_beta   90.00
_cell.angle_gamma   90.00
#
_symmetry.space_group_name_H-M   'P 1'
#
loop_
_entity.id
_entity.type
_entity.pdbx_description
1 polymer ?
#
loop_
_entity_poly.entity_id
_entity_poly.type
_entity_poly.pdbx_seq_one_letter_code
_entity_poly.pdbx_strand_id
1 'polypeptide(L)'
;MDICQILGDKGFEKALEYYTEEELKSIIERLELEKLLKIPGFGKKKVLQIQKETFEIITGKKYEDVLFGDAWEIYEEIISILVTYPRTEKSKNRFNLYMPLRDKDLILKRLNYCSKAKKFVEGLNQEEIHKILEYLSGISDLKIPTLKKFRDRVIITDEEEVSNKTKSEYYDSIYISSPHETRGIRNDYPLIFYLYGKNSALYDTLSEISDFTINIDDFSVQDIVPEIYIERFIENAQKIKFILDMYKILLEIKNSKGIIAEEGAKLDDYVLKLQKILDRVESFSKGNFPDESLNKLKNSLNLEEMVKVVEKDINEKFSKIIENQDIGIAGKDILSMLSDIKNSDPLKAFQSYIPKQLGDAYRKIVKESIEDLNQKTGLDVSELFPEEVSFPIEANRNELFEIKENVRKEISKREFEIKKEMMDIADLWGFLNQRVEECYDIDFFVAMGRFAVEKNLSMPKISDSGLSFRNGKNVFIQNSIPISYKIGKTEDNIVGNEKVIILTGANSGGKTTLLKLIITIQVLFQ
;
A
#
# COMPACT_ATOMS: atom_id res chain seq x y z
N MET A 1 3.42 -30.43 26.34
CA MET A 1 2.79 -30.45 25.01
C MET A 1 3.83 -29.99 24.01
N ASP A 2 4.08 -30.76 22.98
CA ASP A 2 5.05 -30.39 21.93
C ASP A 2 4.35 -29.50 20.90
N ILE A 3 4.66 -28.19 20.90
CA ILE A 3 4.03 -27.21 20.05
C ILE A 3 4.48 -27.40 18.58
N CYS A 4 5.73 -27.83 18.39
CA CYS A 4 6.26 -28.10 17.04
C CYS A 4 5.48 -29.22 16.36
N GLN A 5 5.11 -30.26 17.11
CA GLN A 5 4.29 -31.34 16.61
C GLN A 5 2.88 -30.88 16.19
N ILE A 6 2.27 -29.96 16.95
CA ILE A 6 0.92 -29.43 16.67
C ILE A 6 0.90 -28.49 15.48
N LEU A 7 1.87 -27.57 15.38
CA LEU A 7 1.92 -26.57 14.30
C LEU A 7 2.58 -27.10 13.04
N GLY A 8 3.38 -28.17 13.15
CA GLY A 8 4.33 -28.66 12.14
C GLY A 8 5.56 -27.74 12.01
N ASP A 9 6.73 -28.30 11.64
CA ASP A 9 8.02 -27.57 11.63
C ASP A 9 7.94 -26.20 10.96
N LYS A 10 7.45 -26.15 9.72
CA LYS A 10 7.28 -24.89 8.97
C LYS A 10 6.24 -23.93 9.58
N GLY A 11 5.25 -24.47 10.27
CA GLY A 11 4.25 -23.68 10.94
C GLY A 11 4.80 -23.07 12.22
N PHE A 12 5.60 -23.82 12.95
CA PHE A 12 6.25 -23.38 14.17
C PHE A 12 7.29 -22.30 13.90
N GLU A 13 8.18 -22.48 12.90
CA GLU A 13 9.14 -21.44 12.46
C GLU A 13 8.43 -20.12 12.13
N LYS A 14 7.37 -20.18 11.34
CA LYS A 14 6.58 -18.97 11.01
C LYS A 14 5.89 -18.34 12.22
N ALA A 15 5.43 -19.16 13.15
CA ALA A 15 4.77 -18.66 14.34
C ALA A 15 5.74 -17.94 15.27
N LEU A 16 7.01 -18.37 15.31
CA LEU A 16 8.08 -17.70 16.07
C LEU A 16 8.45 -16.30 15.53
N GLU A 17 8.10 -15.98 14.30
CA GLU A 17 8.24 -14.60 13.77
C GLU A 17 7.25 -13.61 14.41
N TYR A 18 6.15 -14.11 15.01
CA TYR A 18 5.04 -13.33 15.57
C TYR A 18 4.90 -13.43 17.08
N TYR A 19 5.30 -14.56 17.66
CA TYR A 19 5.14 -14.87 19.08
C TYR A 19 6.38 -15.57 19.61
N THR A 20 6.70 -15.36 20.87
CA THR A 20 7.70 -16.17 21.56
C THR A 20 7.18 -17.60 21.78
N GLU A 21 8.06 -18.55 22.03
CA GLU A 21 7.66 -19.95 22.30
C GLU A 21 6.74 -20.05 23.53
N GLU A 22 6.99 -19.25 24.56
CA GLU A 22 6.15 -19.20 25.76
C GLU A 22 4.75 -18.64 25.47
N GLU A 23 4.67 -17.60 24.63
CA GLU A 23 3.38 -17.05 24.19
C GLU A 23 2.60 -18.05 23.34
N LEU A 24 3.26 -18.74 22.39
CA LEU A 24 2.64 -19.79 21.59
C LEU A 24 2.11 -20.91 22.46
N LYS A 25 2.88 -21.33 23.45
CA LYS A 25 2.44 -22.34 24.43
C LYS A 25 1.19 -21.86 25.16
N SER A 26 1.19 -20.64 25.65
CA SER A 26 0.03 -20.06 26.34
C SER A 26 -1.19 -19.96 25.41
N ILE A 27 -1.03 -19.54 24.16
CA ILE A 27 -2.10 -19.45 23.15
C ILE A 27 -2.74 -20.83 22.93
N ILE A 28 -1.91 -21.86 22.77
CA ILE A 28 -2.38 -23.23 22.50
C ILE A 28 -3.02 -23.84 23.72
N GLU A 29 -2.39 -23.78 24.89
CA GLU A 29 -2.92 -24.35 26.14
C GLU A 29 -4.24 -23.71 26.58
N ARG A 30 -4.44 -22.43 26.26
CA ARG A 30 -5.66 -21.66 26.57
C ARG A 30 -6.71 -21.71 25.47
N LEU A 31 -6.43 -22.39 24.35
CA LEU A 31 -7.32 -22.44 23.19
C LEU A 31 -7.67 -21.04 22.62
N GLU A 32 -6.77 -20.07 22.78
CA GLU A 32 -6.90 -18.73 22.16
C GLU A 32 -6.42 -18.76 20.68
N LEU A 33 -6.82 -19.79 19.93
CA LEU A 33 -6.25 -20.13 18.63
C LEU A 33 -6.62 -19.14 17.52
N GLU A 34 -7.61 -18.28 17.75
CA GLU A 34 -7.90 -17.17 16.86
C GLU A 34 -6.71 -16.22 16.65
N LYS A 35 -5.78 -16.17 17.61
CA LYS A 35 -4.53 -15.40 17.48
C LYS A 35 -3.62 -15.93 16.38
N LEU A 36 -3.68 -17.23 16.10
CA LEU A 36 -2.91 -17.84 15.02
C LEU A 36 -3.36 -17.39 13.62
N LEU A 37 -4.59 -16.87 13.47
CA LEU A 37 -5.07 -16.31 12.20
C LEU A 37 -4.27 -15.07 11.75
N LYS A 38 -3.53 -14.43 12.66
CA LYS A 38 -2.64 -13.29 12.35
C LYS A 38 -1.37 -13.73 11.60
N ILE A 39 -1.04 -15.02 11.63
CA ILE A 39 0.16 -15.57 11.01
C ILE A 39 -0.12 -15.91 9.54
N PRO A 40 0.67 -15.41 8.57
CA PRO A 40 0.51 -15.76 7.17
C PRO A 40 0.61 -17.27 6.93
N GLY A 41 -0.42 -17.81 6.24
CA GLY A 41 -0.53 -19.25 5.99
C GLY A 41 -1.28 -20.06 7.06
N PHE A 42 -1.73 -19.43 8.15
CA PHE A 42 -2.64 -20.02 9.12
C PHE A 42 -4.08 -19.61 8.80
N GLY A 43 -4.63 -20.19 7.74
CA GLY A 43 -6.04 -19.97 7.38
C GLY A 43 -6.99 -20.76 8.31
N LYS A 44 -8.30 -20.42 8.27
CA LYS A 44 -9.35 -21.02 9.08
C LYS A 44 -9.28 -22.56 9.16
N LYS A 45 -9.10 -23.24 8.01
CA LYS A 45 -9.04 -24.71 7.97
C LYS A 45 -7.89 -25.28 8.81
N LYS A 46 -6.69 -24.69 8.67
CA LYS A 46 -5.51 -25.13 9.43
C LYS A 46 -5.68 -24.86 10.92
N VAL A 47 -6.19 -23.68 11.29
CA VAL A 47 -6.41 -23.36 12.72
C VAL A 47 -7.50 -24.22 13.35
N LEU A 48 -8.57 -24.54 12.62
CA LEU A 48 -9.59 -25.50 13.09
C LEU A 48 -9.02 -26.91 13.31
N GLN A 49 -8.11 -27.35 12.44
CA GLN A 49 -7.44 -28.64 12.62
C GLN A 49 -6.56 -28.61 13.88
N ILE A 50 -5.74 -27.57 14.04
CA ILE A 50 -4.93 -27.35 15.25
C ILE A 50 -5.82 -27.33 16.51
N GLN A 51 -6.99 -26.67 16.44
CA GLN A 51 -7.95 -26.61 17.53
C GLN A 51 -8.43 -27.99 17.94
N LYS A 52 -8.81 -28.84 16.99
CA LYS A 52 -9.25 -30.21 17.26
C LYS A 52 -8.15 -31.02 17.88
N GLU A 53 -6.97 -31.06 17.29
CA GLU A 53 -5.81 -31.80 17.78
C GLU A 53 -5.39 -31.34 19.19
N THR A 54 -5.32 -30.03 19.41
CA THR A 54 -4.98 -29.45 20.70
C THR A 54 -6.01 -29.82 21.77
N PHE A 55 -7.29 -29.71 21.44
CA PHE A 55 -8.36 -30.08 22.37
C PHE A 55 -8.28 -31.55 22.76
N GLU A 56 -8.06 -32.46 21.81
CA GLU A 56 -7.94 -33.89 22.07
C GLU A 56 -6.72 -34.20 22.95
N ILE A 57 -5.60 -33.54 22.74
CA ILE A 57 -4.39 -33.68 23.56
C ILE A 57 -4.62 -33.19 24.99
N ILE A 58 -5.22 -32.00 25.16
CA ILE A 58 -5.41 -31.40 26.49
C ILE A 58 -6.46 -32.15 27.31
N THR A 59 -7.55 -32.57 26.67
CA THR A 59 -8.71 -33.12 27.40
C THR A 59 -8.78 -34.64 27.41
N GLY A 60 -8.03 -35.32 26.53
CA GLY A 60 -8.14 -36.75 26.29
C GLY A 60 -9.49 -37.18 25.70
N LYS A 61 -10.30 -36.22 25.21
CA LYS A 61 -11.62 -36.44 24.60
C LYS A 61 -11.62 -35.98 23.17
N LYS A 62 -12.45 -36.62 22.34
CA LYS A 62 -12.65 -36.16 20.99
C LYS A 62 -13.28 -34.77 20.97
N TYR A 63 -12.92 -33.97 19.99
CA TYR A 63 -13.42 -32.61 19.80
C TYR A 63 -14.97 -32.59 19.71
N GLU A 64 -15.54 -33.58 19.04
CA GLU A 64 -16.98 -33.75 18.89
C GLU A 64 -17.73 -34.01 20.23
N ASP A 65 -16.99 -34.42 21.28
CA ASP A 65 -17.54 -34.68 22.59
C ASP A 65 -17.50 -33.45 23.54
N VAL A 66 -17.12 -32.26 23.05
CA VAL A 66 -17.10 -31.00 23.85
C VAL A 66 -18.49 -30.60 24.27
N LEU A 67 -19.40 -30.65 23.30
CA LEU A 67 -20.83 -30.40 23.49
C LEU A 67 -21.60 -31.67 23.15
N PHE A 68 -22.63 -31.99 23.92
CA PHE A 68 -23.42 -33.18 23.71
C PHE A 68 -24.80 -32.86 23.11
N GLY A 69 -25.23 -33.69 22.15
CA GLY A 69 -26.56 -33.62 21.57
C GLY A 69 -26.95 -32.24 21.05
N ASP A 70 -28.11 -31.75 21.48
CA ASP A 70 -28.67 -30.47 21.03
C ASP A 70 -27.76 -29.23 21.28
N ALA A 71 -26.75 -29.35 22.15
CA ALA A 71 -25.84 -28.24 22.46
C ALA A 71 -24.92 -27.89 21.25
N TRP A 72 -24.57 -28.87 20.43
CA TRP A 72 -23.85 -28.64 19.19
C TRP A 72 -24.68 -27.81 18.18
N GLU A 73 -25.93 -28.21 17.96
CA GLU A 73 -26.84 -27.51 17.07
C GLU A 73 -27.04 -26.04 17.51
N ILE A 74 -27.26 -25.84 18.82
CA ILE A 74 -27.43 -24.51 19.40
C ILE A 74 -26.15 -23.66 19.24
N TYR A 75 -24.98 -24.26 19.48
CA TYR A 75 -23.71 -23.58 19.26
C TYR A 75 -23.53 -23.16 17.80
N GLU A 76 -23.78 -24.04 16.84
CA GLU A 76 -23.69 -23.75 15.43
C GLU A 76 -24.69 -22.65 15.01
N GLU A 77 -25.92 -22.68 15.53
CA GLU A 77 -26.92 -21.63 15.33
C GLU A 77 -26.43 -20.28 15.88
N ILE A 78 -25.84 -20.25 17.10
CA ILE A 78 -25.26 -19.01 17.67
C ILE A 78 -24.14 -18.49 16.79
N ILE A 79 -23.19 -19.32 16.37
CA ILE A 79 -22.08 -18.93 15.51
C ILE A 79 -22.60 -18.41 14.16
N SER A 80 -23.61 -19.07 13.57
CA SER A 80 -24.22 -18.63 12.30
C SER A 80 -24.79 -17.21 12.39
N ILE A 81 -25.34 -16.84 13.55
CA ILE A 81 -25.80 -15.47 13.80
C ILE A 81 -24.61 -14.52 14.00
N LEU A 82 -23.65 -14.89 14.84
CA LEU A 82 -22.50 -14.05 15.17
C LEU A 82 -21.69 -13.64 13.92
N VAL A 83 -21.48 -14.55 12.98
CA VAL A 83 -20.71 -14.27 11.75
C VAL A 83 -21.39 -13.28 10.79
N THR A 84 -22.67 -12.92 11.05
CA THR A 84 -23.38 -11.90 10.25
C THR A 84 -23.05 -10.47 10.66
N TYR A 85 -22.49 -10.25 11.86
CA TYR A 85 -22.23 -8.93 12.42
C TYR A 85 -20.94 -8.28 11.90
N PRO A 86 -19.79 -9.00 11.82
CA PRO A 86 -18.54 -8.41 11.34
C PRO A 86 -18.57 -8.14 9.83
N ARG A 87 -17.75 -7.20 9.41
CA ARG A 87 -17.60 -6.82 8.01
C ARG A 87 -16.45 -7.54 7.31
N THR A 88 -15.40 -7.87 8.06
CA THR A 88 -14.20 -8.47 7.49
C THR A 88 -14.21 -9.99 7.59
N GLU A 89 -13.60 -10.66 6.63
CA GLU A 89 -13.49 -12.12 6.62
C GLU A 89 -12.64 -12.66 7.78
N LYS A 90 -11.61 -11.93 8.22
CA LYS A 90 -10.80 -12.33 9.38
C LYS A 90 -11.64 -12.35 10.66
N SER A 91 -12.46 -11.32 10.89
CA SER A 91 -13.34 -11.28 12.07
C SER A 91 -14.43 -12.35 12.02
N LYS A 92 -15.01 -12.64 10.84
CA LYS A 92 -15.93 -13.77 10.69
C LYS A 92 -15.26 -15.10 11.01
N ASN A 93 -14.04 -15.30 10.52
CA ASN A 93 -13.28 -16.53 10.81
C ASN A 93 -12.94 -16.66 12.30
N ARG A 94 -12.70 -15.54 12.99
CA ARG A 94 -12.47 -15.53 14.43
C ARG A 94 -13.69 -16.03 15.21
N PHE A 95 -14.91 -15.60 14.86
CA PHE A 95 -16.12 -16.14 15.47
C PHE A 95 -16.28 -17.66 15.26
N ASN A 96 -15.93 -18.17 14.09
CA ASN A 96 -15.99 -19.61 13.83
C ASN A 96 -15.03 -20.46 14.69
N LEU A 97 -14.03 -19.82 15.32
CA LEU A 97 -13.08 -20.46 16.22
C LEU A 97 -13.45 -20.26 17.70
N TYR A 98 -14.53 -19.53 17.98
CA TYR A 98 -14.94 -19.16 19.32
C TYR A 98 -15.67 -20.36 19.99
N MET A 99 -14.91 -21.19 20.68
CA MET A 99 -15.43 -22.38 21.39
C MET A 99 -15.85 -22.05 22.80
N PRO A 100 -16.88 -22.73 23.34
CA PRO A 100 -17.21 -22.70 24.76
C PRO A 100 -16.03 -23.13 25.63
N LEU A 101 -15.75 -22.37 26.67
CA LEU A 101 -14.65 -22.59 27.59
C LEU A 101 -15.15 -23.19 28.91
N ARG A 102 -14.25 -23.86 29.66
CA ARG A 102 -14.52 -24.38 31.01
C ARG A 102 -13.73 -23.64 32.10
N ASP A 103 -12.64 -22.97 31.69
CA ASP A 103 -11.80 -22.19 32.59
C ASP A 103 -12.51 -20.90 32.99
N LYS A 104 -12.71 -20.70 34.30
CA LYS A 104 -13.46 -19.55 34.83
C LYS A 104 -12.79 -18.24 34.57
N ASP A 105 -11.47 -18.15 34.60
CA ASP A 105 -10.74 -16.91 34.42
C ASP A 105 -10.80 -16.48 32.96
N LEU A 106 -10.71 -17.43 32.04
CA LEU A 106 -10.86 -17.15 30.60
C LEU A 106 -12.30 -16.76 30.26
N ILE A 107 -13.31 -17.43 30.83
CA ILE A 107 -14.72 -17.03 30.67
C ILE A 107 -14.92 -15.60 31.16
N LEU A 108 -14.44 -15.27 32.37
CA LEU A 108 -14.54 -13.89 32.89
C LEU A 108 -13.86 -12.86 32.00
N LYS A 109 -12.69 -13.19 31.46
CA LYS A 109 -11.97 -12.31 30.51
C LYS A 109 -12.79 -12.06 29.24
N ARG A 110 -13.39 -13.11 28.67
CA ARG A 110 -14.28 -12.98 27.47
C ARG A 110 -15.54 -12.18 27.81
N LEU A 111 -16.20 -12.44 28.91
CA LEU A 111 -17.39 -11.71 29.34
C LEU A 111 -17.10 -10.24 29.59
N ASN A 112 -15.96 -9.90 30.21
CA ASN A 112 -15.53 -8.52 30.39
C ASN A 112 -15.27 -7.83 29.05
N TYR A 113 -14.66 -8.52 28.09
CA TYR A 113 -14.47 -8.00 26.73
C TYR A 113 -15.83 -7.74 26.05
N CYS A 114 -16.78 -8.67 26.10
CA CYS A 114 -18.13 -8.47 25.57
C CYS A 114 -18.87 -7.32 26.25
N SER A 115 -18.71 -7.16 27.58
CA SER A 115 -19.31 -6.05 28.33
C SER A 115 -18.73 -4.69 27.92
N LYS A 116 -17.41 -4.61 27.72
CA LYS A 116 -16.75 -3.40 27.20
C LYS A 116 -17.26 -3.07 25.78
N ALA A 117 -17.34 -4.09 24.91
CA ALA A 117 -17.84 -3.95 23.56
C ALA A 117 -19.30 -3.46 23.52
N LYS A 118 -20.17 -4.04 24.36
CA LYS A 118 -21.56 -3.60 24.49
C LYS A 118 -21.64 -2.14 24.91
N LYS A 119 -20.94 -1.72 25.96
CA LYS A 119 -20.90 -0.34 26.44
C LYS A 119 -20.41 0.63 25.38
N PHE A 120 -19.39 0.26 24.61
CA PHE A 120 -18.90 1.06 23.50
C PHE A 120 -20.00 1.30 22.48
N VAL A 121 -20.66 0.25 21.99
CA VAL A 121 -21.72 0.36 20.98
C VAL A 121 -22.96 1.09 21.51
N GLU A 122 -23.36 0.89 22.80
CA GLU A 122 -24.44 1.64 23.44
C GLU A 122 -24.16 3.15 23.49
N GLY A 123 -22.91 3.55 23.58
CA GLY A 123 -22.50 4.95 23.57
C GLY A 123 -22.50 5.61 22.19
N LEU A 124 -22.62 4.83 21.10
CA LEU A 124 -22.62 5.33 19.73
C LEU A 124 -24.04 5.65 19.24
N ASN A 125 -24.14 6.65 18.36
CA ASN A 125 -25.36 6.88 17.60
C ASN A 125 -25.36 6.04 16.31
N GLN A 126 -26.51 6.00 15.61
CA GLN A 126 -26.68 5.19 14.41
C GLN A 126 -25.75 5.63 13.24
N GLU A 127 -25.48 6.92 13.13
CA GLU A 127 -24.60 7.46 12.10
C GLU A 127 -23.13 7.03 12.33
N GLU A 128 -22.66 7.09 13.57
CA GLU A 128 -21.32 6.64 13.95
C GLU A 128 -21.14 5.15 13.69
N ILE A 129 -22.13 4.33 14.07
CA ILE A 129 -22.12 2.89 13.79
C ILE A 129 -22.05 2.65 12.27
N HIS A 130 -22.86 3.38 11.50
CA HIS A 130 -22.88 3.23 10.04
C HIS A 130 -21.52 3.54 9.42
N LYS A 131 -20.91 4.67 9.78
CA LYS A 131 -19.58 5.06 9.31
C LYS A 131 -18.50 4.02 9.65
N ILE A 132 -18.49 3.55 10.90
CA ILE A 132 -17.55 2.51 11.34
C ILE A 132 -17.70 1.26 10.46
N LEU A 133 -18.93 0.79 10.23
CA LEU A 133 -19.19 -0.40 9.42
C LEU A 133 -18.86 -0.21 7.95
N GLU A 134 -19.06 0.99 7.41
CA GLU A 134 -18.69 1.35 6.04
C GLU A 134 -17.16 1.28 5.87
N TYR A 135 -16.41 1.94 6.77
CA TYR A 135 -14.95 1.93 6.69
C TYR A 135 -14.37 0.52 6.87
N LEU A 136 -14.88 -0.26 7.83
CA LEU A 136 -14.48 -1.65 8.02
C LEU A 136 -14.73 -2.53 6.80
N SER A 137 -15.79 -2.27 6.02
CA SER A 137 -16.07 -3.02 4.79
C SER A 137 -14.98 -2.86 3.73
N GLY A 138 -14.23 -1.75 3.75
CA GLY A 138 -13.11 -1.50 2.85
C GLY A 138 -11.77 -2.08 3.32
N ILE A 139 -11.71 -2.65 4.53
CA ILE A 139 -10.47 -3.19 5.10
C ILE A 139 -10.23 -4.62 4.61
N SER A 140 -9.04 -4.85 4.09
CA SER A 140 -8.53 -6.18 3.74
C SER A 140 -7.01 -6.17 3.81
N ASP A 141 -6.37 -7.34 3.78
CA ASP A 141 -4.91 -7.45 3.80
C ASP A 141 -4.28 -6.59 2.72
N LEU A 142 -3.15 -5.97 3.04
CA LEU A 142 -2.41 -5.14 2.11
C LEU A 142 -1.81 -6.01 1.00
N LYS A 143 -1.90 -5.52 -0.23
CA LYS A 143 -1.33 -6.19 -1.38
C LYS A 143 0.14 -5.80 -1.53
N ILE A 144 0.95 -6.77 -1.89
CA ILE A 144 2.33 -6.55 -2.34
C ILE A 144 2.31 -6.66 -3.87
N PRO A 145 2.53 -5.56 -4.61
CA PRO A 145 2.50 -5.59 -6.07
C PRO A 145 3.67 -6.39 -6.61
N THR A 146 3.46 -7.05 -7.74
CA THR A 146 4.53 -7.69 -8.50
C THR A 146 5.11 -6.67 -9.48
N LEU A 147 6.38 -6.32 -9.30
CA LEU A 147 7.07 -5.39 -10.18
C LEU A 147 7.61 -6.11 -11.42
N LYS A 148 7.62 -5.39 -12.54
CA LYS A 148 8.31 -5.80 -13.76
C LYS A 148 9.76 -5.31 -13.72
N LYS A 149 10.61 -5.93 -14.54
CA LYS A 149 11.98 -5.50 -14.73
C LYS A 149 12.03 -4.08 -15.30
N PHE A 150 12.80 -3.21 -14.66
CA PHE A 150 13.08 -1.85 -15.10
C PHE A 150 14.19 -1.89 -16.16
N ARG A 151 13.89 -1.39 -17.34
CA ARG A 151 14.82 -1.34 -18.48
C ARG A 151 15.48 0.03 -18.64
N ASP A 152 15.13 0.96 -17.80
CA ASP A 152 15.65 2.34 -17.78
C ASP A 152 16.92 2.49 -16.97
N ARG A 153 17.36 1.42 -16.29
CA ARG A 153 18.47 1.47 -15.33
C ARG A 153 19.37 0.23 -15.39
N VAL A 154 20.63 0.44 -15.07
CA VAL A 154 21.66 -0.60 -15.02
C VAL A 154 22.60 -0.36 -13.86
N ILE A 155 23.05 -1.45 -13.26
CA ILE A 155 24.23 -1.43 -12.36
C ILE A 155 25.46 -1.78 -13.19
N ILE A 156 26.51 -0.98 -13.03
CA ILE A 156 27.85 -1.28 -13.54
C ILE A 156 28.82 -1.46 -12.37
N THR A 157 29.78 -2.35 -12.52
CA THR A 157 30.82 -2.60 -11.54
C THR A 157 32.06 -3.19 -12.21
N ASP A 158 33.24 -2.91 -11.67
CA ASP A 158 34.52 -3.49 -12.09
C ASP A 158 35.00 -4.63 -11.16
N GLU A 159 34.12 -5.10 -10.26
CA GLU A 159 34.38 -6.24 -9.39
C GLU A 159 33.39 -7.38 -9.69
N GLU A 160 33.89 -8.53 -10.11
CA GLU A 160 33.07 -9.69 -10.46
C GLU A 160 32.24 -10.21 -9.27
N GLU A 161 32.80 -10.17 -8.06
CA GLU A 161 32.07 -10.55 -6.84
C GLU A 161 30.88 -9.64 -6.56
N VAL A 162 31.04 -8.33 -6.80
CA VAL A 162 29.97 -7.32 -6.67
C VAL A 162 28.88 -7.58 -7.70
N SER A 163 29.26 -7.80 -8.97
CA SER A 163 28.32 -8.13 -10.04
C SER A 163 27.48 -9.36 -9.70
N ASN A 164 28.09 -10.42 -9.15
CA ASN A 164 27.38 -11.63 -8.77
C ASN A 164 26.40 -11.44 -7.60
N LYS A 165 26.78 -10.62 -6.62
CA LYS A 165 25.95 -10.30 -5.45
C LYS A 165 24.78 -9.38 -5.79
N THR A 166 24.90 -8.54 -6.82
CA THR A 166 23.90 -7.52 -7.20
C THR A 166 22.94 -7.97 -8.30
N LYS A 167 23.04 -9.24 -8.78
CA LYS A 167 22.07 -9.78 -9.74
C LYS A 167 20.64 -9.72 -9.18
N SER A 168 19.73 -9.17 -9.97
CA SER A 168 18.33 -9.02 -9.60
C SER A 168 17.42 -9.27 -10.80
N GLU A 169 16.17 -9.65 -10.53
CA GLU A 169 15.13 -9.73 -11.55
C GLU A 169 14.59 -8.34 -11.96
N TYR A 170 14.90 -7.29 -11.17
CA TYR A 170 14.34 -5.95 -11.37
C TYR A 170 15.17 -5.04 -12.27
N TYR A 171 16.45 -5.30 -12.49
CA TYR A 171 17.35 -4.46 -13.30
C TYR A 171 18.46 -5.29 -13.96
N ASP A 172 19.23 -4.66 -14.85
CA ASP A 172 20.42 -5.25 -15.43
C ASP A 172 21.67 -4.94 -14.59
N SER A 173 22.60 -5.90 -14.51
CA SER A 173 23.91 -5.73 -13.89
C SER A 173 25.00 -6.15 -14.86
N ILE A 174 25.95 -5.26 -15.14
CA ILE A 174 27.04 -5.43 -16.11
C ILE A 174 28.37 -5.34 -15.38
N TYR A 175 29.18 -6.36 -15.57
CA TYR A 175 30.58 -6.34 -15.17
C TYR A 175 31.43 -5.67 -16.24
N ILE A 176 32.29 -4.72 -15.86
CA ILE A 176 33.15 -3.93 -16.73
C ILE A 176 34.60 -4.29 -16.43
N SER A 177 35.26 -4.95 -17.34
CA SER A 177 36.67 -5.35 -17.20
C SER A 177 37.65 -4.30 -17.75
N SER A 178 37.20 -3.45 -18.68
CA SER A 178 38.02 -2.41 -19.29
C SER A 178 37.21 -1.14 -19.62
N PRO A 179 37.85 0.05 -19.67
CA PRO A 179 37.19 1.31 -20.02
C PRO A 179 36.49 1.30 -21.39
N HIS A 180 36.95 0.46 -22.31
CA HIS A 180 36.32 0.38 -23.65
C HIS A 180 34.90 -0.22 -23.63
N GLU A 181 34.59 -1.04 -22.66
CA GLU A 181 33.28 -1.68 -22.51
C GLU A 181 32.18 -0.71 -22.07
N THR A 182 32.56 0.47 -21.61
CA THR A 182 31.59 1.52 -21.23
C THR A 182 30.91 2.17 -22.42
N ARG A 183 31.47 1.97 -23.64
CA ARG A 183 30.92 2.58 -24.85
C ARG A 183 29.52 2.03 -25.16
N GLY A 184 28.57 2.94 -25.31
CA GLY A 184 27.18 2.61 -25.65
C GLY A 184 26.27 2.37 -24.44
N ILE A 185 26.78 2.07 -23.25
CA ILE A 185 25.93 1.84 -22.07
C ILE A 185 25.02 3.04 -21.82
N ARG A 186 25.56 4.24 -21.95
CA ARG A 186 24.79 5.48 -21.76
C ARG A 186 23.67 5.70 -22.79
N ASN A 187 23.78 5.08 -23.97
CA ASN A 187 22.73 5.14 -24.99
C ASN A 187 21.59 4.16 -24.69
N ASP A 188 21.93 3.03 -24.05
CA ASP A 188 20.96 1.98 -23.74
C ASP A 188 20.20 2.24 -22.44
N TYR A 189 20.85 2.89 -21.46
CA TYR A 189 20.30 3.11 -20.14
C TYR A 189 20.32 4.59 -19.72
N PRO A 190 19.16 5.20 -19.48
CA PRO A 190 19.05 6.56 -18.93
C PRO A 190 19.66 6.71 -17.55
N LEU A 191 19.59 5.66 -16.71
CA LEU A 191 20.09 5.67 -15.34
C LEU A 191 21.21 4.62 -15.17
N ILE A 192 22.38 5.08 -14.75
CA ILE A 192 23.55 4.23 -14.51
C ILE A 192 23.97 4.35 -13.06
N PHE A 193 24.01 3.21 -12.36
CA PHE A 193 24.46 3.09 -10.98
C PHE A 193 25.81 2.38 -10.97
N TYR A 194 26.83 3.03 -10.46
CA TYR A 194 28.11 2.39 -10.25
C TYR A 194 28.21 1.87 -8.82
N LEU A 195 28.35 0.55 -8.70
CA LEU A 195 28.63 -0.10 -7.43
C LEU A 195 30.09 -0.47 -7.34
N TYR A 196 30.78 0.09 -6.34
CA TYR A 196 32.17 -0.16 -6.10
C TYR A 196 32.42 -0.85 -4.77
N GLY A 197 33.45 -1.69 -4.74
CA GLY A 197 33.97 -2.32 -3.54
C GLY A 197 35.35 -1.81 -3.20
N LYS A 198 36.07 -2.59 -2.41
CA LYS A 198 37.43 -2.23 -1.94
C LYS A 198 38.52 -2.34 -3.00
N ASN A 199 38.29 -3.11 -4.06
CA ASN A 199 39.26 -3.44 -5.09
C ASN A 199 38.93 -2.80 -6.45
N SER A 200 38.08 -1.79 -6.48
CA SER A 200 37.67 -1.11 -7.70
C SER A 200 38.84 -0.40 -8.38
N ALA A 201 39.26 -0.94 -9.52
CA ALA A 201 40.39 -0.42 -10.29
C ALA A 201 40.00 0.70 -11.27
N LEU A 202 38.72 0.74 -11.69
CA LEU A 202 38.17 1.68 -12.67
C LEU A 202 37.29 2.77 -12.03
N TYR A 203 37.48 3.04 -10.73
CA TYR A 203 36.61 3.96 -9.97
C TYR A 203 36.42 5.33 -10.66
N ASP A 204 37.51 6.00 -11.05
CA ASP A 204 37.43 7.34 -11.68
C ASP A 204 36.64 7.29 -12.99
N THR A 205 36.91 6.29 -13.83
CA THR A 205 36.25 6.15 -15.12
C THR A 205 34.76 5.81 -14.99
N LEU A 206 34.43 4.89 -14.08
CA LEU A 206 33.04 4.43 -13.93
C LEU A 206 32.19 5.44 -13.15
N SER A 207 32.78 6.17 -12.20
CA SER A 207 32.09 7.24 -11.49
C SER A 207 31.74 8.42 -12.41
N GLU A 208 32.59 8.73 -13.40
CA GLU A 208 32.34 9.81 -14.36
C GLU A 208 31.14 9.53 -15.29
N ILE A 209 30.95 8.27 -15.69
CA ILE A 209 29.84 7.87 -16.57
C ILE A 209 28.56 7.51 -15.82
N SER A 210 28.59 7.37 -14.49
CA SER A 210 27.42 7.00 -13.67
C SER A 210 26.65 8.22 -13.20
N ASP A 211 25.34 8.03 -12.94
CA ASP A 211 24.50 9.05 -12.33
C ASP A 211 24.55 8.95 -10.80
N PHE A 212 24.80 7.75 -10.28
CA PHE A 212 24.88 7.46 -8.84
C PHE A 212 26.02 6.48 -8.56
N THR A 213 26.81 6.78 -7.53
CA THR A 213 27.93 5.95 -7.08
C THR A 213 27.64 5.45 -5.66
N ILE A 214 27.64 4.14 -5.45
CA ILE A 214 27.23 3.48 -4.21
C ILE A 214 28.32 2.50 -3.79
N ASN A 215 28.71 2.54 -2.49
CA ASN A 215 29.57 1.50 -1.93
C ASN A 215 28.79 0.21 -1.73
N ILE A 216 29.38 -0.95 -2.07
CA ILE A 216 28.73 -2.25 -1.91
C ILE A 216 28.34 -2.56 -0.46
N ASP A 217 29.12 -2.06 0.50
CA ASP A 217 28.84 -2.27 1.92
C ASP A 217 27.58 -1.53 2.40
N ASP A 218 27.21 -0.44 1.71
CA ASP A 218 26.01 0.37 1.97
C ASP A 218 24.85 0.05 1.04
N PHE A 219 25.04 -0.88 0.10
CA PHE A 219 24.08 -1.17 -0.97
C PHE A 219 22.85 -1.92 -0.50
N SER A 220 21.71 -1.44 -0.92
CA SER A 220 20.41 -2.14 -0.83
C SER A 220 19.67 -2.09 -2.18
N VAL A 221 18.90 -3.12 -2.49
CA VAL A 221 18.10 -3.17 -3.74
C VAL A 221 17.18 -1.97 -3.88
N GLN A 222 16.70 -1.42 -2.78
CA GLN A 222 15.87 -0.20 -2.74
C GLN A 222 16.60 1.05 -3.23
N ASP A 223 17.93 1.07 -3.19
CA ASP A 223 18.72 2.18 -3.72
C ASP A 223 18.68 2.25 -5.24
N ILE A 224 18.34 1.13 -5.89
CA ILE A 224 18.18 1.02 -7.34
C ILE A 224 16.70 0.99 -7.72
N VAL A 225 15.84 0.38 -6.89
CA VAL A 225 14.41 0.19 -7.16
C VAL A 225 13.57 0.65 -5.96
N PRO A 226 13.49 1.97 -5.70
CA PRO A 226 12.63 2.52 -4.64
C PRO A 226 11.15 2.20 -4.88
N GLU A 227 10.77 1.89 -6.12
CA GLU A 227 9.43 1.49 -6.51
C GLU A 227 8.92 0.25 -5.76
N ILE A 228 9.81 -0.62 -5.27
CA ILE A 228 9.41 -1.79 -4.45
C ILE A 228 8.56 -1.36 -3.25
N TYR A 229 8.88 -0.22 -2.64
CA TYR A 229 8.13 0.31 -1.50
C TYR A 229 7.00 1.23 -1.95
N ILE A 230 7.26 2.14 -2.87
CA ILE A 230 6.30 3.15 -3.32
C ILE A 230 5.04 2.50 -3.91
N GLU A 231 5.20 1.52 -4.80
CA GLU A 231 4.09 0.81 -5.43
C GLU A 231 3.22 0.05 -4.41
N ARG A 232 3.80 -0.41 -3.29
CA ARG A 232 3.02 -1.00 -2.18
C ARG A 232 2.00 -0.01 -1.61
N PHE A 233 2.41 1.23 -1.39
CA PHE A 233 1.51 2.26 -0.86
C PHE A 233 0.49 2.70 -1.90
N ILE A 234 0.90 2.87 -3.16
CA ILE A 234 0.00 3.26 -4.27
C ILE A 234 -1.09 2.21 -4.49
N GLU A 235 -0.73 0.93 -4.58
CA GLU A 235 -1.68 -0.18 -4.78
C GLU A 235 -2.70 -0.28 -3.64
N ASN A 236 -2.33 0.19 -2.45
CA ASN A 236 -3.19 0.15 -1.26
C ASN A 236 -3.79 1.51 -0.88
N ALA A 237 -3.68 2.55 -1.72
CA ALA A 237 -4.12 3.92 -1.42
C ALA A 237 -5.57 3.99 -0.88
N GLN A 238 -6.50 3.27 -1.52
CA GLN A 238 -7.89 3.24 -1.10
C GLN A 238 -8.07 2.59 0.28
N LYS A 239 -7.32 1.54 0.59
CA LYS A 239 -7.36 0.89 1.91
C LYS A 239 -6.77 1.79 2.99
N ILE A 240 -5.65 2.47 2.68
CA ILE A 240 -5.03 3.45 3.58
C ILE A 240 -6.03 4.56 3.93
N LYS A 241 -6.82 5.01 2.96
CA LYS A 241 -7.89 5.97 3.18
C LYS A 241 -8.97 5.43 4.13
N PHE A 242 -9.46 4.20 3.93
CA PHE A 242 -10.44 3.58 4.84
C PHE A 242 -9.88 3.44 6.27
N ILE A 243 -8.60 3.06 6.40
CA ILE A 243 -7.94 2.98 7.71
C ILE A 243 -7.88 4.37 8.35
N LEU A 244 -7.46 5.40 7.61
CA LEU A 244 -7.40 6.77 8.09
C LEU A 244 -8.77 7.27 8.55
N ASP A 245 -9.81 7.07 7.76
CA ASP A 245 -11.17 7.52 8.06
C ASP A 245 -11.73 6.77 9.29
N MET A 246 -11.38 5.47 9.46
CA MET A 246 -11.67 4.71 10.67
C MET A 246 -11.02 5.33 11.91
N TYR A 247 -9.73 5.67 11.85
CA TYR A 247 -9.05 6.27 13.01
C TYR A 247 -9.54 7.69 13.29
N LYS A 248 -9.94 8.46 12.27
CA LYS A 248 -10.56 9.78 12.45
C LYS A 248 -11.88 9.68 13.22
N ILE A 249 -12.79 8.79 12.83
CA ILE A 249 -14.06 8.62 13.55
C ILE A 249 -13.85 8.14 14.99
N LEU A 250 -12.89 7.23 15.23
CA LEU A 250 -12.56 6.79 16.58
C LEU A 250 -12.00 7.94 17.45
N LEU A 251 -11.20 8.81 16.86
CA LEU A 251 -10.68 10.00 17.54
C LEU A 251 -11.79 11.00 17.85
N GLU A 252 -12.73 11.23 16.94
CA GLU A 252 -13.91 12.06 17.14
C GLU A 252 -14.78 11.52 18.29
N ILE A 253 -15.04 10.22 18.33
CA ILE A 253 -15.81 9.56 19.40
C ILE A 253 -15.08 9.70 20.74
N LYS A 254 -13.77 9.46 20.79
CA LYS A 254 -12.96 9.64 21.99
C LYS A 254 -13.06 11.09 22.52
N ASN A 255 -12.90 12.08 21.65
CA ASN A 255 -12.87 13.48 22.03
C ASN A 255 -14.26 14.01 22.46
N SER A 256 -15.33 13.54 21.80
CA SER A 256 -16.69 14.00 22.07
C SER A 256 -17.38 13.30 23.24
N LYS A 257 -17.08 12.01 23.44
CA LYS A 257 -17.81 11.14 24.38
C LYS A 257 -16.93 10.49 25.45
N GLY A 258 -15.60 10.57 25.31
CA GLY A 258 -14.66 9.91 26.21
C GLY A 258 -14.67 8.38 26.11
N ILE A 259 -15.26 7.82 25.05
CA ILE A 259 -15.41 6.37 24.85
C ILE A 259 -14.28 5.89 23.94
N ILE A 260 -13.64 4.78 24.31
CA ILE A 260 -12.48 4.24 23.62
C ILE A 260 -12.75 2.77 23.30
N ALA A 261 -12.50 2.35 22.05
CA ALA A 261 -12.62 0.96 21.61
C ALA A 261 -11.51 0.08 22.23
N GLU A 262 -10.31 0.65 22.40
CA GLU A 262 -9.15 -0.02 23.00
C GLU A 262 -8.39 0.93 23.95
N GLU A 263 -7.71 0.34 24.96
CA GLU A 263 -6.93 1.10 25.94
C GLU A 263 -5.66 1.69 25.31
N GLY A 264 -5.45 2.99 25.48
CA GLY A 264 -4.16 3.65 25.29
C GLY A 264 -3.77 4.02 23.85
N ALA A 265 -4.63 3.86 22.87
CA ALA A 265 -4.33 4.20 21.50
C ALA A 265 -3.89 5.67 21.36
N LYS A 266 -2.70 5.87 20.79
CA LYS A 266 -2.18 7.18 20.38
C LYS A 266 -2.87 7.61 19.07
N LEU A 267 -4.21 7.72 19.10
CA LEU A 267 -5.04 7.95 17.91
C LEU A 267 -4.60 9.18 17.12
N ASP A 268 -4.20 10.25 17.82
CA ASP A 268 -3.71 11.48 17.19
C ASP A 268 -2.45 11.23 16.35
N ASP A 269 -1.47 10.50 16.91
CA ASP A 269 -0.24 10.12 16.21
C ASP A 269 -0.52 9.19 15.02
N TYR A 270 -1.47 8.28 15.17
CA TYR A 270 -1.86 7.37 14.10
C TYR A 270 -2.53 8.11 12.94
N VAL A 271 -3.44 9.03 13.23
CA VAL A 271 -4.08 9.87 12.21
C VAL A 271 -3.04 10.70 11.47
N LEU A 272 -2.08 11.31 12.18
CA LEU A 272 -1.01 12.10 11.56
C LEU A 272 -0.12 11.26 10.62
N LYS A 273 0.30 10.07 11.06
CA LYS A 273 1.13 9.17 10.23
C LYS A 273 0.38 8.66 9.00
N LEU A 274 -0.88 8.24 9.17
CA LEU A 274 -1.72 7.79 8.06
C LEU A 274 -2.00 8.91 7.06
N GLN A 275 -2.24 10.13 7.54
CA GLN A 275 -2.42 11.31 6.69
C GLN A 275 -1.14 11.60 5.89
N LYS A 276 0.03 11.58 6.54
CA LYS A 276 1.34 11.74 5.86
C LYS A 276 1.50 10.72 4.73
N ILE A 277 1.19 9.45 4.99
CA ILE A 277 1.28 8.40 3.97
C ILE A 277 0.35 8.74 2.80
N LEU A 278 -0.91 9.07 3.08
CA LEU A 278 -1.90 9.33 2.04
C LEU A 278 -1.55 10.56 1.20
N ASP A 279 -1.12 11.66 1.82
CA ASP A 279 -0.69 12.88 1.13
C ASP A 279 0.48 12.60 0.18
N ARG A 280 1.45 11.77 0.59
CA ARG A 280 2.55 11.33 -0.26
C ARG A 280 2.07 10.48 -1.43
N VAL A 281 1.21 9.49 -1.17
CA VAL A 281 0.63 8.61 -2.20
C VAL A 281 -0.19 9.40 -3.22
N GLU A 282 -1.01 10.37 -2.77
CA GLU A 282 -1.80 11.20 -3.67
C GLU A 282 -0.94 12.13 -4.53
N SER A 283 0.10 12.72 -3.98
CA SER A 283 1.06 13.54 -4.73
C SER A 283 1.68 12.76 -5.88
N PHE A 284 1.96 11.48 -5.65
CA PHE A 284 2.55 10.58 -6.62
C PHE A 284 1.57 10.13 -7.71
N SER A 285 0.37 9.71 -7.30
CA SER A 285 -0.65 9.16 -8.22
C SER A 285 -1.14 10.19 -9.23
N LYS A 286 -1.13 11.48 -8.88
CA LYS A 286 -1.55 12.57 -9.77
C LYS A 286 -0.47 12.98 -10.77
N GLY A 287 0.75 12.42 -10.71
CA GLY A 287 1.87 12.83 -11.55
C GLY A 287 2.33 14.29 -11.33
N ASN A 288 1.69 14.97 -10.41
CA ASN A 288 2.04 16.32 -9.98
C ASN A 288 3.15 16.20 -8.94
N PHE A 289 4.34 15.89 -9.41
CA PHE A 289 5.50 16.11 -8.57
C PHE A 289 5.54 17.60 -8.23
N PRO A 290 5.69 17.97 -6.96
CA PRO A 290 5.79 19.37 -6.56
C PRO A 290 7.16 19.99 -6.97
N ASP A 291 7.69 19.58 -8.11
CA ASP A 291 8.95 20.00 -8.69
C ASP A 291 8.69 20.75 -10.00
N GLU A 292 8.77 22.09 -9.92
CA GLU A 292 8.61 22.94 -11.10
C GLU A 292 9.66 22.65 -12.16
N SER A 293 10.87 22.21 -11.77
CA SER A 293 11.95 21.91 -12.71
C SER A 293 11.63 20.68 -13.54
N LEU A 294 11.13 19.61 -12.90
CA LEU A 294 10.70 18.39 -13.59
C LEU A 294 9.53 18.67 -14.55
N ASN A 295 8.57 19.51 -14.14
CA ASN A 295 7.44 19.87 -15.00
C ASN A 295 7.89 20.66 -16.23
N LYS A 296 8.87 21.57 -16.10
CA LYS A 296 9.48 22.27 -17.23
C LYS A 296 10.20 21.29 -18.17
N LEU A 297 11.00 20.37 -17.63
CA LEU A 297 11.67 19.33 -18.41
C LEU A 297 10.67 18.42 -19.15
N LYS A 298 9.56 18.04 -18.52
CA LYS A 298 8.49 17.25 -19.18
C LYS A 298 7.82 18.01 -20.34
N ASN A 299 7.62 19.31 -20.19
CA ASN A 299 7.11 20.15 -21.28
C ASN A 299 8.06 20.16 -22.48
N SER A 300 9.36 20.02 -22.23
CA SER A 300 10.39 19.97 -23.28
C SER A 300 10.41 18.65 -24.07
N LEU A 301 9.67 17.61 -23.67
CA LEU A 301 9.54 16.38 -24.46
C LEU A 301 8.90 16.62 -25.83
N ASN A 302 8.12 17.70 -26.00
CA ASN A 302 7.52 18.12 -27.26
C ASN A 302 8.43 19.01 -28.09
N LEU A 303 9.73 19.11 -27.72
CA LEU A 303 10.71 19.99 -28.38
C LEU A 303 10.71 19.84 -29.92
N GLU A 304 10.58 18.63 -30.44
CA GLU A 304 10.57 18.36 -31.88
C GLU A 304 9.41 19.05 -32.61
N GLU A 305 8.22 19.03 -32.03
CA GLU A 305 7.05 19.72 -32.57
C GLU A 305 7.21 21.23 -32.47
N MET A 306 7.75 21.71 -31.34
CA MET A 306 8.04 23.15 -31.16
C MET A 306 9.07 23.65 -32.16
N VAL A 307 10.14 22.89 -32.40
CA VAL A 307 11.18 23.22 -33.38
C VAL A 307 10.59 23.28 -34.81
N LYS A 308 9.74 22.31 -35.20
CA LYS A 308 9.05 22.34 -36.52
C LYS A 308 8.18 23.58 -36.70
N VAL A 309 7.48 24.00 -35.65
CA VAL A 309 6.67 25.24 -35.68
C VAL A 309 7.57 26.46 -35.85
N VAL A 310 8.70 26.52 -35.13
CA VAL A 310 9.67 27.60 -35.18
C VAL A 310 10.36 27.63 -36.55
N GLU A 311 10.79 26.49 -37.11
CA GLU A 311 11.32 26.39 -38.46
C GLU A 311 10.37 27.03 -39.50
N LYS A 312 9.09 26.69 -39.40
CA LYS A 312 8.07 27.22 -40.29
C LYS A 312 7.90 28.74 -40.12
N ASP A 313 7.84 29.24 -38.92
CA ASP A 313 7.69 30.66 -38.61
C ASP A 313 8.90 31.49 -39.10
N ILE A 314 10.12 30.97 -38.86
CA ILE A 314 11.34 31.62 -39.36
C ILE A 314 11.32 31.69 -40.91
N ASN A 315 11.02 30.58 -41.58
CA ASN A 315 10.96 30.53 -43.04
C ASN A 315 9.89 31.45 -43.60
N GLU A 316 8.71 31.55 -43.01
CA GLU A 316 7.64 32.47 -43.42
C GLU A 316 8.04 33.93 -43.22
N LYS A 317 8.65 34.29 -42.08
CA LYS A 317 9.11 35.65 -41.78
C LYS A 317 10.24 36.07 -42.73
N PHE A 318 11.19 35.17 -42.95
CA PHE A 318 12.32 35.45 -43.81
C PHE A 318 11.90 35.52 -45.29
N SER A 319 10.98 34.68 -45.78
CA SER A 319 10.40 34.75 -47.11
C SER A 319 9.75 36.10 -47.37
N LYS A 320 8.97 36.63 -46.42
CA LYS A 320 8.36 37.95 -46.53
C LYS A 320 9.38 39.08 -46.65
N ILE A 321 10.54 38.94 -45.98
CA ILE A 321 11.61 39.95 -46.10
C ILE A 321 12.27 39.87 -47.47
N ILE A 322 12.51 38.66 -48.00
CA ILE A 322 13.07 38.46 -49.34
C ILE A 322 12.12 39.03 -50.42
N GLU A 323 10.82 38.77 -50.31
CA GLU A 323 9.81 39.26 -51.27
C GLU A 323 9.67 40.80 -51.29
N ASN A 324 9.90 41.45 -50.14
CA ASN A 324 9.75 42.91 -50.01
C ASN A 324 11.05 43.71 -50.29
N GLN A 325 12.17 43.02 -50.50
CA GLN A 325 13.43 43.68 -50.86
C GLN A 325 13.73 43.51 -52.36
N ASP A 326 13.86 44.64 -53.07
CA ASP A 326 14.41 44.67 -54.41
C ASP A 326 15.92 44.33 -54.38
N ILE A 327 16.22 43.02 -54.47
CA ILE A 327 17.60 42.54 -54.51
C ILE A 327 18.13 42.70 -55.90
N GLY A 328 18.65 43.89 -56.21
CA GLY A 328 19.37 44.16 -57.46
C GLY A 328 20.80 43.62 -57.37
N ILE A 329 21.06 42.41 -57.88
CA ILE A 329 22.43 41.92 -58.09
C ILE A 329 22.93 42.48 -59.36
N ALA A 330 24.01 43.31 -59.34
CA ALA A 330 24.60 43.83 -60.52
C ALA A 330 25.16 42.72 -61.43
N GLY A 331 24.96 42.81 -62.73
CA GLY A 331 25.39 41.78 -63.69
C GLY A 331 26.87 41.38 -63.56
N LYS A 332 27.73 42.32 -63.11
CA LYS A 332 29.13 42.06 -62.81
C LYS A 332 29.31 41.12 -61.59
N ASP A 333 28.46 41.24 -60.56
CA ASP A 333 28.51 40.43 -59.38
C ASP A 333 28.01 39.00 -59.66
N ILE A 334 27.06 38.85 -60.60
CA ILE A 334 26.60 37.51 -61.05
C ILE A 334 27.75 36.78 -61.78
N LEU A 335 28.56 37.47 -62.60
CA LEU A 335 29.69 36.83 -63.25
C LEU A 335 30.80 36.44 -62.27
N SER A 336 31.06 37.28 -61.29
CA SER A 336 32.01 36.98 -60.20
C SER A 336 31.54 35.81 -59.38
N MET A 337 30.27 35.75 -58.99
CA MET A 337 29.63 34.64 -58.25
C MET A 337 29.75 33.34 -59.05
N LEU A 338 29.48 33.30 -60.31
CA LEU A 338 29.65 32.12 -61.16
C LEU A 338 31.11 31.65 -61.25
N SER A 339 32.08 32.59 -61.25
CA SER A 339 33.49 32.26 -61.17
C SER A 339 33.90 31.66 -59.84
N ASP A 340 33.41 32.22 -58.77
CA ASP A 340 33.72 31.74 -57.39
C ASP A 340 33.08 30.41 -57.08
N ILE A 341 31.87 30.14 -57.55
CA ILE A 341 31.20 28.84 -57.48
C ILE A 341 32.00 27.74 -58.20
N LYS A 342 32.72 28.13 -59.27
CA LYS A 342 33.52 27.18 -60.05
C LYS A 342 34.85 26.82 -59.37
N ASN A 343 35.36 27.71 -58.51
CA ASN A 343 36.71 27.62 -57.93
C ASN A 343 36.71 27.35 -56.42
N SER A 344 35.55 27.40 -55.73
CA SER A 344 35.40 27.21 -54.30
C SER A 344 34.09 26.46 -53.99
N ASP A 345 33.85 26.18 -52.69
CA ASP A 345 32.58 25.63 -52.21
C ASP A 345 31.41 26.53 -52.63
N PRO A 346 30.43 26.02 -53.41
CA PRO A 346 29.32 26.81 -53.93
C PRO A 346 28.53 27.57 -52.85
N LEU A 347 28.38 27.00 -51.67
CA LEU A 347 27.68 27.61 -50.55
C LEU A 347 28.44 28.81 -49.98
N LYS A 348 29.76 28.70 -49.80
CA LYS A 348 30.60 29.80 -49.31
C LYS A 348 30.70 30.92 -50.30
N ALA A 349 30.80 30.60 -51.62
CA ALA A 349 30.76 31.59 -52.67
C ALA A 349 29.43 32.33 -52.65
N PHE A 350 28.31 31.68 -52.56
CA PHE A 350 27.00 32.32 -52.54
C PHE A 350 26.80 33.22 -51.30
N GLN A 351 27.26 32.84 -50.13
CA GLN A 351 27.18 33.63 -48.90
C GLN A 351 27.87 34.97 -48.97
N SER A 352 28.98 35.09 -49.72
CA SER A 352 29.71 36.35 -49.88
C SER A 352 28.93 37.39 -50.67
N TYR A 353 27.92 36.99 -51.43
CA TYR A 353 27.07 37.88 -52.26
C TYR A 353 25.72 38.20 -51.61
N ILE A 354 25.42 37.64 -50.41
CA ILE A 354 24.20 37.99 -49.69
C ILE A 354 24.31 39.45 -49.19
N PRO A 355 23.31 40.31 -49.46
CA PRO A 355 23.30 41.66 -48.91
C PRO A 355 23.39 41.66 -47.40
N LYS A 356 24.31 42.49 -46.86
CA LYS A 356 24.54 42.54 -45.39
C LYS A 356 23.24 42.77 -44.61
N GLN A 357 22.32 43.57 -45.14
CA GLN A 357 21.00 43.82 -44.51
C GLN A 357 20.14 42.56 -44.40
N LEU A 358 20.22 41.66 -45.39
CA LEU A 358 19.49 40.39 -45.38
C LEU A 358 20.10 39.43 -44.35
N GLY A 359 21.43 39.39 -44.28
CA GLY A 359 22.12 38.60 -43.25
C GLY A 359 21.86 39.08 -41.84
N ASP A 360 21.78 40.40 -41.63
CA ASP A 360 21.45 40.97 -40.33
C ASP A 360 19.98 40.71 -39.95
N ALA A 361 19.05 40.80 -40.90
CA ALA A 361 17.65 40.45 -40.68
C ALA A 361 17.46 38.95 -40.34
N TYR A 362 18.17 38.07 -41.05
CA TYR A 362 18.17 36.63 -40.77
C TYR A 362 18.62 36.35 -39.34
N ARG A 363 19.82 36.84 -38.97
CA ARG A 363 20.37 36.64 -37.62
C ARG A 363 19.43 37.15 -36.53
N LYS A 364 18.75 38.27 -36.77
CA LYS A 364 17.79 38.83 -35.82
C LYS A 364 16.58 37.91 -35.64
N ILE A 365 15.98 37.42 -36.73
CA ILE A 365 14.81 36.50 -36.65
C ILE A 365 15.18 35.22 -35.96
N VAL A 366 16.32 34.60 -36.30
CA VAL A 366 16.80 33.35 -35.70
C VAL A 366 17.06 33.56 -34.22
N LYS A 367 17.74 34.65 -33.84
CA LYS A 367 18.04 34.96 -32.44
C LYS A 367 16.76 35.16 -31.60
N GLU A 368 15.80 35.94 -32.08
CA GLU A 368 14.51 36.14 -31.40
C GLU A 368 13.74 34.83 -31.25
N SER A 369 13.79 33.96 -32.26
CA SER A 369 13.12 32.65 -32.23
C SER A 369 13.80 31.66 -31.27
N ILE A 370 15.14 31.68 -31.20
CA ILE A 370 15.91 30.89 -30.22
C ILE A 370 15.62 31.37 -28.81
N GLU A 371 15.61 32.70 -28.58
CA GLU A 371 15.31 33.27 -27.26
C GLU A 371 13.90 32.89 -26.79
N ASP A 372 12.89 32.91 -27.65
CA ASP A 372 11.52 32.49 -27.36
C ASP A 372 11.45 30.99 -27.06
N LEU A 373 12.17 30.16 -27.81
CA LEU A 373 12.22 28.71 -27.60
C LEU A 373 12.94 28.37 -26.30
N ASN A 374 14.08 29.00 -25.97
CA ASN A 374 14.80 28.87 -24.72
C ASN A 374 13.91 29.25 -23.52
N GLN A 375 13.15 30.34 -23.64
CA GLN A 375 12.26 30.80 -22.59
C GLN A 375 11.09 29.81 -22.33
N LYS A 376 10.53 29.21 -23.39
CA LYS A 376 9.43 28.25 -23.32
C LYS A 376 9.87 26.89 -22.79
N THR A 377 11.05 26.43 -23.16
CA THR A 377 11.55 25.09 -22.83
C THR A 377 12.45 25.08 -21.58
N GLY A 378 13.12 26.19 -21.27
CA GLY A 378 14.16 26.28 -20.27
C GLY A 378 15.47 25.61 -20.69
N LEU A 379 15.61 25.24 -21.94
CA LEU A 379 16.79 24.58 -22.51
C LEU A 379 17.61 25.59 -23.34
N ASP A 380 18.93 25.37 -23.40
CA ASP A 380 19.76 26.06 -24.38
C ASP A 380 19.67 25.34 -25.73
N VAL A 381 19.04 25.99 -26.69
CA VAL A 381 18.85 25.48 -28.04
C VAL A 381 19.59 26.36 -29.07
N SER A 382 20.61 27.09 -28.64
CA SER A 382 21.36 28.05 -29.49
C SER A 382 21.98 27.42 -30.73
N GLU A 383 22.40 26.16 -30.65
CA GLU A 383 23.07 25.43 -31.74
C GLU A 383 22.08 24.71 -32.68
N LEU A 384 20.76 24.78 -32.43
CA LEU A 384 19.76 24.13 -33.28
C LEU A 384 19.65 24.77 -34.68
N PHE A 385 19.89 26.04 -34.82
CA PHE A 385 19.74 26.74 -36.08
C PHE A 385 21.09 27.31 -36.56
N PRO A 386 21.39 27.23 -37.86
CA PRO A 386 22.65 27.72 -38.40
C PRO A 386 22.77 29.24 -38.25
N GLU A 387 23.94 29.74 -37.86
CA GLU A 387 24.25 31.17 -37.81
C GLU A 387 24.38 31.79 -39.20
N GLU A 388 24.78 30.98 -40.18
CA GLU A 388 24.93 31.38 -41.56
C GLU A 388 23.58 31.34 -42.29
N VAL A 389 23.37 32.29 -43.19
CA VAL A 389 22.13 32.40 -43.95
C VAL A 389 21.88 31.12 -44.76
N SER A 390 20.80 30.43 -44.44
CA SER A 390 20.33 29.23 -45.12
C SER A 390 18.83 29.38 -45.42
N PHE A 391 18.40 28.99 -46.64
CA PHE A 391 16.99 29.02 -47.00
C PHE A 391 16.62 27.85 -47.93
N PRO A 392 15.61 27.03 -47.61
CA PRO A 392 14.86 27.07 -46.34
C PRO A 392 15.77 26.76 -45.14
N ILE A 393 15.42 27.33 -43.98
CA ILE A 393 16.14 27.04 -42.76
C ILE A 393 15.65 25.69 -42.21
N GLU A 394 16.59 24.85 -41.83
CA GLU A 394 16.33 23.57 -41.19
C GLU A 394 17.14 23.48 -39.90
N ALA A 395 16.51 22.98 -38.83
CA ALA A 395 17.20 22.75 -37.59
C ALA A 395 18.19 21.57 -37.72
N ASN A 396 19.29 21.65 -36.98
CA ASN A 396 20.26 20.57 -36.87
C ASN A 396 19.62 19.36 -36.17
N ARG A 397 19.31 18.33 -36.95
CA ARG A 397 18.62 17.12 -36.43
C ARG A 397 19.48 16.32 -35.47
N ASN A 398 20.79 16.33 -35.62
CA ASN A 398 21.70 15.63 -34.70
C ASN A 398 21.71 16.33 -33.33
N GLU A 399 21.83 17.67 -33.34
CA GLU A 399 21.78 18.47 -32.12
C GLU A 399 20.42 18.32 -31.42
N LEU A 400 19.32 18.38 -32.17
CA LEU A 400 17.98 18.14 -31.63
C LEU A 400 17.85 16.77 -30.97
N PHE A 401 18.45 15.75 -31.58
CA PHE A 401 18.46 14.40 -31.01
C PHE A 401 19.26 14.35 -29.71
N GLU A 402 20.45 14.96 -29.68
CA GLU A 402 21.29 14.99 -28.46
C GLU A 402 20.59 15.74 -27.31
N ILE A 403 19.98 16.89 -27.59
CA ILE A 403 19.21 17.65 -26.59
C ILE A 403 18.05 16.81 -26.05
N LYS A 404 17.30 16.13 -26.92
CA LYS A 404 16.20 15.26 -26.50
C LYS A 404 16.66 14.11 -25.61
N GLU A 405 17.76 13.45 -25.96
CA GLU A 405 18.31 12.37 -25.14
C GLU A 405 18.81 12.88 -23.77
N ASN A 406 19.45 14.05 -23.74
CA ASN A 406 19.88 14.67 -22.50
C ASN A 406 18.68 15.06 -21.60
N VAL A 407 17.63 15.62 -22.19
CA VAL A 407 16.38 15.92 -21.46
C VAL A 407 15.73 14.65 -20.90
N ARG A 408 15.67 13.56 -21.67
CA ARG A 408 15.13 12.28 -21.19
C ARG A 408 15.93 11.74 -20.02
N LYS A 409 17.25 11.78 -20.08
CA LYS A 409 18.14 11.35 -18.99
C LYS A 409 17.90 12.18 -17.73
N GLU A 410 17.86 13.50 -17.88
CA GLU A 410 17.64 14.40 -16.74
C GLU A 410 16.25 14.19 -16.11
N ILE A 411 15.21 13.96 -16.91
CA ILE A 411 13.88 13.59 -16.43
C ILE A 411 13.96 12.27 -15.63
N SER A 412 14.58 11.24 -16.19
CA SER A 412 14.71 9.93 -15.53
C SER A 412 15.46 10.03 -14.21
N LYS A 413 16.57 10.80 -14.20
CA LYS A 413 17.36 11.05 -12.99
C LYS A 413 16.53 11.79 -11.93
N ARG A 414 15.86 12.87 -12.31
CA ARG A 414 15.05 13.66 -11.38
C ARG A 414 13.84 12.89 -10.84
N GLU A 415 13.16 12.13 -11.70
CA GLU A 415 12.08 11.22 -11.26
C GLU A 415 12.58 10.18 -10.26
N PHE A 416 13.78 9.64 -10.49
CA PHE A 416 14.39 8.70 -9.58
C PHE A 416 14.74 9.34 -8.23
N GLU A 417 15.35 10.55 -8.23
CA GLU A 417 15.65 11.30 -7.01
C GLU A 417 14.40 11.58 -6.18
N ILE A 418 13.31 12.02 -6.82
CA ILE A 418 12.02 12.24 -6.16
C ILE A 418 11.47 10.95 -5.57
N LYS A 419 11.59 9.82 -6.28
CA LYS A 419 11.20 8.51 -5.76
C LYS A 419 12.04 8.13 -4.54
N LYS A 420 13.34 8.42 -4.57
CA LYS A 420 14.24 8.19 -3.43
C LYS A 420 13.89 9.07 -2.24
N GLU A 421 13.53 10.33 -2.44
CA GLU A 421 13.04 11.21 -1.38
C GLU A 421 11.74 10.68 -0.71
N MET A 422 10.90 9.95 -1.43
CA MET A 422 9.69 9.34 -0.88
C MET A 422 9.93 8.11 0.00
N MET A 423 11.14 7.60 0.05
CA MET A 423 11.50 6.49 0.93
C MET A 423 11.33 6.84 2.42
N ASP A 424 11.08 8.12 2.76
CA ASP A 424 10.72 8.55 4.12
C ASP A 424 9.45 7.91 4.68
N ILE A 425 8.59 7.33 3.80
CA ILE A 425 7.41 6.57 4.23
C ILE A 425 7.62 5.06 4.22
N ALA A 426 8.76 4.55 3.70
CA ALA A 426 9.01 3.12 3.59
C ALA A 426 8.95 2.41 4.95
N ASP A 427 9.53 3.04 5.99
CA ASP A 427 9.54 2.53 7.36
C ASP A 427 8.13 2.46 7.98
N LEU A 428 7.16 3.18 7.40
CA LEU A 428 5.78 3.16 7.87
C LEU A 428 4.98 1.96 7.36
N TRP A 429 5.56 1.09 6.53
CA TRP A 429 4.88 -0.11 6.06
C TRP A 429 4.52 -1.08 7.19
N GLY A 430 5.43 -1.30 8.12
CA GLY A 430 5.19 -2.09 9.33
C GLY A 430 4.08 -1.51 10.20
N PHE A 431 4.12 -0.18 10.40
CA PHE A 431 3.06 0.55 11.10
C PHE A 431 1.70 0.38 10.41
N LEU A 432 1.65 0.48 9.08
CA LEU A 432 0.41 0.33 8.32
C LEU A 432 -0.19 -1.08 8.45
N ASN A 433 0.65 -2.13 8.35
CA ASN A 433 0.20 -3.52 8.57
C ASN A 433 -0.38 -3.71 9.97
N GLN A 434 0.24 -3.14 11.00
CA GLN A 434 -0.27 -3.21 12.35
C GLN A 434 -1.64 -2.52 12.48
N ARG A 435 -1.86 -1.39 11.79
CA ARG A 435 -3.17 -0.70 11.78
C ARG A 435 -4.24 -1.53 11.09
N VAL A 436 -3.91 -2.27 10.05
CA VAL A 436 -4.84 -3.23 9.42
C VAL A 436 -5.28 -4.32 10.40
N GLU A 437 -4.34 -4.91 11.14
CA GLU A 437 -4.66 -5.93 12.15
C GLU A 437 -5.54 -5.36 13.28
N GLU A 438 -5.26 -4.13 13.73
CA GLU A 438 -6.12 -3.46 14.71
C GLU A 438 -7.53 -3.19 14.17
N CYS A 439 -7.67 -2.86 12.88
CA CYS A 439 -9.00 -2.72 12.27
C CYS A 439 -9.80 -4.03 12.32
N TYR A 440 -9.15 -5.19 12.17
CA TYR A 440 -9.81 -6.49 12.37
C TYR A 440 -10.22 -6.71 13.83
N ASP A 441 -9.38 -6.32 14.78
CA ASP A 441 -9.71 -6.39 16.21
C ASP A 441 -10.91 -5.47 16.54
N ILE A 442 -10.95 -4.26 15.96
CA ILE A 442 -12.07 -3.32 16.10
C ILE A 442 -13.36 -3.90 15.48
N ASP A 443 -13.28 -4.50 14.29
CA ASP A 443 -14.44 -5.13 13.64
C ASP A 443 -15.02 -6.24 14.50
N PHE A 444 -14.17 -7.09 15.05
CA PHE A 444 -14.59 -8.16 15.97
C PHE A 444 -15.23 -7.58 17.25
N PHE A 445 -14.63 -6.54 17.83
CA PHE A 445 -15.14 -5.86 19.03
C PHE A 445 -16.50 -5.21 18.77
N VAL A 446 -16.64 -4.46 17.71
CA VAL A 446 -17.90 -3.80 17.34
C VAL A 446 -18.98 -4.82 17.01
N ALA A 447 -18.65 -5.90 16.30
CA ALA A 447 -19.58 -6.99 16.00
C ALA A 447 -20.12 -7.66 17.26
N MET A 448 -19.25 -7.96 18.23
CA MET A 448 -19.62 -8.50 19.52
C MET A 448 -20.55 -7.55 20.32
N GLY A 449 -20.19 -6.26 20.32
CA GLY A 449 -20.99 -5.23 20.99
C GLY A 449 -22.38 -5.08 20.37
N ARG A 450 -22.47 -5.05 19.04
CA ARG A 450 -23.75 -4.95 18.31
C ARG A 450 -24.66 -6.15 18.59
N PHE A 451 -24.10 -7.36 18.56
CA PHE A 451 -24.84 -8.57 18.94
C PHE A 451 -25.39 -8.45 20.37
N ALA A 452 -24.55 -8.05 21.32
CA ALA A 452 -24.95 -7.93 22.73
C ALA A 452 -26.02 -6.85 22.95
N VAL A 453 -25.96 -5.72 22.21
CA VAL A 453 -26.97 -4.65 22.26
C VAL A 453 -28.29 -5.12 21.62
N GLU A 454 -28.24 -5.68 20.42
CA GLU A 454 -29.42 -6.13 19.68
C GLU A 454 -30.19 -7.22 20.40
N LYS A 455 -29.48 -8.18 20.98
CA LYS A 455 -30.08 -9.27 21.78
C LYS A 455 -30.34 -8.89 23.25
N ASN A 456 -30.04 -7.63 23.62
CA ASN A 456 -30.21 -7.11 24.98
C ASN A 456 -29.58 -8.03 26.06
N LEU A 457 -28.33 -8.47 25.79
CA LEU A 457 -27.62 -9.37 26.70
C LEU A 457 -27.15 -8.63 27.96
N SER A 458 -27.17 -9.32 29.11
CA SER A 458 -26.67 -8.79 30.39
C SER A 458 -25.41 -9.53 30.83
N MET A 459 -24.57 -8.87 31.63
CA MET A 459 -23.37 -9.48 32.20
C MET A 459 -23.79 -10.55 33.19
N PRO A 460 -23.41 -11.84 33.00
CA PRO A 460 -23.75 -12.92 33.94
C PRO A 460 -22.81 -12.92 35.13
N LYS A 461 -23.26 -13.58 36.22
CA LYS A 461 -22.43 -13.90 37.37
C LYS A 461 -22.14 -15.40 37.39
N ILE A 462 -20.92 -15.76 37.75
CA ILE A 462 -20.53 -17.17 37.88
C ILE A 462 -21.16 -17.76 39.11
N SER A 463 -21.76 -18.95 38.97
CA SER A 463 -22.26 -19.77 40.05
C SER A 463 -21.63 -21.19 40.01
N ASP A 464 -21.30 -21.75 41.16
CA ASP A 464 -20.66 -23.07 41.25
C ASP A 464 -21.64 -24.23 41.24
N SER A 465 -22.89 -24.00 41.58
CA SER A 465 -23.84 -25.08 41.89
C SER A 465 -25.26 -24.86 41.39
N GLY A 466 -25.47 -23.92 40.48
CA GLY A 466 -26.81 -23.67 39.96
C GLY A 466 -26.80 -22.73 38.75
N LEU A 467 -27.94 -22.67 38.08
CA LEU A 467 -28.23 -21.75 37.00
C LEU A 467 -29.50 -20.95 37.32
N SER A 468 -29.45 -19.64 37.16
CA SER A 468 -30.65 -18.80 37.25
C SER A 468 -30.61 -17.68 36.25
N PHE A 469 -31.75 -17.31 35.72
CA PHE A 469 -31.92 -16.13 34.88
C PHE A 469 -33.29 -15.51 35.04
N ARG A 470 -33.36 -14.19 34.87
CA ARG A 470 -34.62 -13.43 34.89
C ARG A 470 -34.89 -12.87 33.51
N ASN A 471 -36.16 -12.94 33.09
CA ASN A 471 -36.60 -12.39 31.80
C ASN A 471 -35.78 -12.89 30.61
N GLY A 472 -35.28 -14.14 30.68
CA GLY A 472 -34.55 -14.78 29.60
C GLY A 472 -35.39 -14.86 28.34
N LYS A 473 -34.84 -14.42 27.20
CA LYS A 473 -35.47 -14.50 25.89
C LYS A 473 -34.66 -15.41 24.99
N ASN A 474 -35.34 -16.20 24.18
CA ASN A 474 -34.69 -17.02 23.18
C ASN A 474 -34.15 -16.12 22.04
N VAL A 475 -32.82 -16.14 21.81
CA VAL A 475 -32.16 -15.30 20.81
C VAL A 475 -32.52 -15.64 19.35
N PHE A 476 -33.06 -16.85 19.14
CA PHE A 476 -33.47 -17.33 17.80
C PHE A 476 -34.93 -17.01 17.46
N ILE A 477 -35.74 -16.61 18.46
CA ILE A 477 -37.18 -16.36 18.27
C ILE A 477 -37.46 -14.86 18.38
N GLN A 478 -37.97 -14.27 17.30
CA GLN A 478 -38.48 -12.88 17.32
C GLN A 478 -39.69 -12.81 18.29
N ASN A 479 -39.72 -11.79 19.14
CA ASN A 479 -40.80 -11.58 20.11
C ASN A 479 -41.02 -12.72 21.08
N SER A 480 -39.94 -13.45 21.48
CA SER A 480 -40.02 -14.50 22.48
C SER A 480 -40.54 -13.95 23.82
N ILE A 481 -41.44 -14.69 24.45
CA ILE A 481 -41.98 -14.35 25.78
C ILE A 481 -40.84 -14.52 26.79
N PRO A 482 -40.53 -13.52 27.62
CA PRO A 482 -39.48 -13.61 28.62
C PRO A 482 -39.87 -14.62 29.72
N ILE A 483 -38.93 -15.46 30.11
CA ILE A 483 -39.11 -16.48 31.13
C ILE A 483 -38.05 -16.31 32.21
N SER A 484 -38.41 -16.51 33.49
CA SER A 484 -37.46 -16.57 34.59
C SER A 484 -37.38 -18.01 35.07
N TYR A 485 -36.16 -18.48 35.35
CA TYR A 485 -35.88 -19.87 35.69
C TYR A 485 -34.72 -19.97 36.68
N LYS A 486 -34.78 -20.96 37.58
CA LYS A 486 -33.71 -21.28 38.52
C LYS A 486 -33.64 -22.78 38.76
N ILE A 487 -32.45 -23.31 38.78
CA ILE A 487 -32.14 -24.68 39.19
C ILE A 487 -30.86 -24.67 40.05
N GLY A 488 -30.87 -25.35 41.16
CA GLY A 488 -29.77 -25.41 42.11
C GLY A 488 -29.58 -24.11 42.93
N LYS A 489 -28.45 -24.01 43.62
CA LYS A 489 -28.15 -22.87 44.50
C LYS A 489 -27.47 -21.73 43.74
N THR A 490 -28.14 -20.61 43.67
CA THR A 490 -27.61 -19.36 43.08
C THR A 490 -27.83 -18.19 44.03
N GLU A 491 -27.11 -17.08 43.83
CA GLU A 491 -27.29 -15.83 44.59
C GLU A 491 -28.60 -15.10 44.28
N ASP A 492 -29.35 -15.55 43.27
CA ASP A 492 -30.59 -14.92 42.85
C ASP A 492 -31.73 -15.19 43.84
N ASN A 493 -32.56 -14.15 44.05
CA ASN A 493 -33.72 -14.21 44.94
C ASN A 493 -34.95 -14.95 44.32
N ILE A 494 -34.78 -15.67 43.22
CA ILE A 494 -35.84 -16.57 42.73
C ILE A 494 -36.00 -17.70 43.72
N VAL A 495 -37.26 -17.96 44.10
CA VAL A 495 -37.59 -18.99 45.11
C VAL A 495 -37.23 -20.39 44.59
N GLY A 496 -36.61 -21.19 45.41
CA GLY A 496 -36.24 -22.59 45.12
C GLY A 496 -34.71 -22.79 45.07
N ASN A 497 -34.26 -23.92 45.60
CA ASN A 497 -32.87 -24.39 45.52
C ASN A 497 -32.83 -25.84 45.03
N GLU A 498 -33.91 -26.27 44.40
CA GLU A 498 -34.10 -27.63 43.91
C GLU A 498 -33.02 -27.98 42.89
N LYS A 499 -32.44 -29.17 43.03
CA LYS A 499 -31.43 -29.70 42.10
C LYS A 499 -32.07 -30.47 40.94
N VAL A 500 -33.34 -30.80 41.06
CA VAL A 500 -34.13 -31.55 40.09
C VAL A 500 -35.46 -30.85 39.87
N ILE A 501 -35.79 -30.57 38.62
CA ILE A 501 -37.05 -29.95 38.19
C ILE A 501 -37.69 -30.85 37.16
N ILE A 502 -38.97 -31.20 37.38
CA ILE A 502 -39.77 -31.96 36.43
C ILE A 502 -40.58 -31.00 35.57
N LEU A 503 -40.37 -31.03 34.28
CA LEU A 503 -41.07 -30.20 33.31
C LEU A 503 -42.19 -31.01 32.66
N THR A 504 -43.45 -30.65 32.95
CA THR A 504 -44.64 -31.30 32.40
C THR A 504 -45.46 -30.29 31.58
N GLY A 505 -46.26 -30.78 30.63
CA GLY A 505 -47.13 -29.95 29.82
C GLY A 505 -47.38 -30.55 28.45
N ALA A 506 -48.30 -29.93 27.65
CA ALA A 506 -48.61 -30.34 26.29
C ALA A 506 -47.39 -30.25 25.37
N ASN A 507 -47.37 -31.01 24.26
CA ASN A 507 -46.23 -30.97 23.30
C ASN A 507 -46.01 -29.61 22.67
N SER A 508 -47.06 -28.80 22.50
CA SER A 508 -46.98 -27.41 22.05
C SER A 508 -46.68 -26.37 23.14
N GLY A 509 -46.47 -26.82 24.39
CA GLY A 509 -46.35 -25.93 25.55
C GLY A 509 -44.99 -25.30 25.79
N GLY A 510 -44.07 -25.26 24.79
CA GLY A 510 -42.80 -24.58 24.91
C GLY A 510 -41.73 -25.30 25.76
N LYS A 511 -41.93 -26.57 26.15
CA LYS A 511 -40.94 -27.33 26.94
C LYS A 511 -39.58 -27.42 26.29
N THR A 512 -39.54 -27.80 25.00
CA THR A 512 -38.31 -27.88 24.21
C THR A 512 -37.67 -26.50 24.03
N THR A 513 -38.48 -25.45 23.85
CA THR A 513 -38.02 -24.07 23.76
C THR A 513 -37.34 -23.61 25.06
N LEU A 514 -37.87 -23.96 26.22
CA LEU A 514 -37.25 -23.67 27.52
C LEU A 514 -35.92 -24.41 27.68
N LEU A 515 -35.86 -25.70 27.32
CA LEU A 515 -34.61 -26.47 27.37
C LEU A 515 -33.56 -25.88 26.44
N LYS A 516 -33.94 -25.53 25.19
CA LYS A 516 -33.05 -24.84 24.26
C LYS A 516 -32.59 -23.49 24.81
N LEU A 517 -33.46 -22.71 25.46
CA LEU A 517 -33.08 -21.44 26.09
C LEU A 517 -32.03 -21.64 27.20
N ILE A 518 -32.19 -22.65 28.05
CA ILE A 518 -31.23 -22.98 29.11
C ILE A 518 -29.86 -23.31 28.53
N ILE A 519 -29.82 -24.16 27.49
CA ILE A 519 -28.57 -24.52 26.80
C ILE A 519 -27.97 -23.29 26.11
N THR A 520 -28.79 -22.48 25.46
CA THR A 520 -28.33 -21.22 24.78
C THR A 520 -27.66 -20.29 25.78
N ILE A 521 -28.28 -20.07 26.95
CA ILE A 521 -27.70 -19.20 27.99
C ILE A 521 -26.36 -19.77 28.47
N GLN A 522 -26.26 -21.09 28.65
CA GLN A 522 -25.03 -21.73 29.07
C GLN A 522 -23.93 -21.65 28.02
N VAL A 523 -24.26 -21.83 26.73
CA VAL A 523 -23.31 -21.71 25.62
C VAL A 523 -22.84 -20.26 25.45
N LEU A 524 -23.76 -19.28 25.55
CA LEU A 524 -23.39 -17.84 25.47
C LEU A 524 -22.56 -17.39 26.69
N PHE A 525 -22.70 -18.06 27.84
CA PHE A 525 -21.91 -17.78 29.02
C PHE A 525 -20.46 -18.27 28.88
N GLN A 526 -20.21 -19.38 28.21
CA GLN A 526 -18.90 -20.03 28.00
C GLN A 526 -18.15 -19.52 26.78
#